data_8974d195a9bb683e5a45f9081f45d51b
#
_entry.id   8974d195a9bb683e5a45f9081f45d51b
#
_cell.length_a   1.000
_cell.length_b   1.000
_cell.length_c   1.000
_cell.angle_alpha   90.00
_cell.angle_beta   90.00
_cell.angle_gamma   90.00
#
_symmetry.space_group_name_H-M   'P 1'
#
loop_
_entity.id
_entity.type
_entity.pdbx_description
1 polymer ?
#
loop_
_entity_poly.entity_id
_entity_poly.type
_entity_poly.pdbx_seq_one_letter_code
_entity_poly.pdbx_strand_id
1 'polypeptide(L)'
;MKLLLTSNGIANPSIQDALIDLLGKPIAESSALFIPTGIYPFPGGGERAWEAIHGETKSPLCELGWKSLGVLELTALPSIRRESWIPALEEADALLVYGGNVMYLSYWMQQSGLADLLPSLKDLVYVGVSAGSIAMTPYNCDAEWNLRLVLPGSEIALRSDRALGLVDFALWVHLDNPDPIFEANSMANVERWAAGVPAPTYAIDDETALKLAGDTVEVISEGHWKLFTATPASD
;
A
#
# COMPACT_ATOMS: atom_id res chain seq x y z
N MET A 1 -4.68 -13.22 -6.55
CA MET A 1 -4.09 -12.47 -5.41
C MET A 1 -5.22 -11.89 -4.59
N LYS A 2 -5.11 -11.90 -3.28
CA LYS A 2 -6.04 -11.27 -2.34
C LYS A 2 -5.42 -9.95 -1.88
N LEU A 3 -6.20 -8.86 -1.82
CA LEU A 3 -5.69 -7.54 -1.42
C LEU A 3 -6.50 -6.99 -0.24
N LEU A 4 -5.79 -6.38 0.70
CA LEU A 4 -6.35 -5.48 1.70
C LEU A 4 -5.60 -4.16 1.59
N LEU A 5 -6.23 -3.17 0.95
CA LEU A 5 -5.64 -1.86 0.69
C LEU A 5 -6.14 -0.87 1.72
N THR A 6 -5.30 -0.53 2.68
CA THR A 6 -5.63 0.32 3.82
C THR A 6 -5.07 1.73 3.67
N SER A 7 -5.69 2.69 4.32
CA SER A 7 -5.11 4.02 4.50
C SER A 7 -4.03 3.97 5.60
N ASN A 8 -4.37 3.44 6.78
CA ASN A 8 -3.53 3.52 7.96
C ASN A 8 -3.31 2.16 8.65
N GLY A 9 -3.08 1.07 7.88
CA GLY A 9 -2.86 -0.26 8.44
C GLY A 9 -4.13 -0.89 9.00
N ILE A 10 -3.98 -1.75 9.99
CA ILE A 10 -5.09 -2.47 10.63
C ILE A 10 -5.63 -1.63 11.80
N ALA A 11 -6.24 -0.50 11.47
CA ALA A 11 -6.58 0.56 12.41
C ALA A 11 -7.78 0.26 13.32
N ASN A 12 -8.64 -0.70 12.93
CA ASN A 12 -9.85 -1.04 13.70
C ASN A 12 -10.23 -2.52 13.57
N PRO A 13 -11.18 -3.01 14.41
CA PRO A 13 -11.61 -4.41 14.41
C PRO A 13 -12.18 -4.88 13.08
N SER A 14 -12.95 -4.07 12.37
CA SER A 14 -13.53 -4.46 11.08
C SER A 14 -12.47 -4.74 10.00
N ILE A 15 -11.41 -3.95 9.97
CA ILE A 15 -10.26 -4.17 9.06
C ILE A 15 -9.49 -5.42 9.49
N GLN A 16 -9.35 -5.68 10.80
CA GLN A 16 -8.70 -6.88 11.31
C GLN A 16 -9.50 -8.14 10.96
N ASP A 17 -10.81 -8.10 11.09
CA ASP A 17 -11.68 -9.23 10.70
C ASP A 17 -11.59 -9.50 9.19
N ALA A 18 -11.52 -8.45 8.36
CA ALA A 18 -11.31 -8.58 6.93
C ALA A 18 -9.95 -9.21 6.58
N LEU A 19 -8.88 -8.89 7.33
CA LEU A 19 -7.57 -9.53 7.19
C LEU A 19 -7.65 -11.02 7.52
N ILE A 20 -8.29 -11.39 8.64
CA ILE A 20 -8.45 -12.77 9.08
C ILE A 20 -9.26 -13.58 8.05
N ASP A 21 -10.32 -12.97 7.50
CA ASP A 21 -11.13 -13.61 6.45
C ASP A 21 -10.31 -13.88 5.18
N LEU A 22 -9.48 -12.92 4.74
CA LEU A 22 -8.59 -13.11 3.59
C LEU A 22 -7.53 -14.18 3.84
N LEU A 23 -6.95 -14.23 5.05
CA LEU A 23 -5.97 -15.25 5.45
C LEU A 23 -6.61 -16.65 5.54
N GLY A 24 -7.89 -16.72 5.92
CA GLY A 24 -8.61 -17.99 6.17
C GLY A 24 -8.15 -18.72 7.44
N LYS A 25 -7.35 -18.07 8.29
CA LYS A 25 -6.82 -18.56 9.56
C LYS A 25 -6.41 -17.41 10.48
N PRO A 26 -6.21 -17.65 11.79
CA PRO A 26 -5.77 -16.61 12.72
C PRO A 26 -4.41 -15.99 12.32
N ILE A 27 -4.22 -14.70 12.61
CA ILE A 27 -2.95 -13.99 12.38
C ILE A 27 -1.80 -14.71 13.11
N ALA A 28 -2.02 -15.21 14.33
CA ALA A 28 -1.04 -15.95 15.12
C ALA A 28 -0.60 -17.31 14.50
N GLU A 29 -1.30 -17.78 13.47
CA GLU A 29 -0.94 -18.98 12.70
C GLU A 29 -0.36 -18.64 11.32
N SER A 30 -0.31 -17.35 10.97
CA SER A 30 0.08 -16.85 9.65
C SER A 30 1.49 -16.28 9.66
N SER A 31 2.26 -16.59 8.62
CA SER A 31 3.60 -16.06 8.37
C SER A 31 3.51 -14.83 7.49
N ALA A 32 4.25 -13.76 7.81
CA ALA A 32 4.26 -12.54 7.03
C ALA A 32 5.66 -12.11 6.59
N LEU A 33 5.74 -11.44 5.45
CA LEU A 33 6.91 -10.70 5.00
C LEU A 33 6.59 -9.20 4.97
N PHE A 34 7.46 -8.39 5.52
CA PHE A 34 7.32 -6.93 5.58
C PHE A 34 8.23 -6.23 4.57
N ILE A 35 7.69 -5.29 3.83
CA ILE A 35 8.39 -4.43 2.86
C ILE A 35 8.37 -3.00 3.36
N PRO A 36 9.49 -2.48 3.90
CA PRO A 36 9.60 -1.08 4.35
C PRO A 36 10.02 -0.10 3.25
N THR A 37 10.40 -0.58 2.07
CA THR A 37 11.16 0.15 1.05
C THR A 37 10.61 1.53 0.72
N GLY A 38 9.29 1.72 0.71
CA GLY A 38 8.65 3.01 0.38
C GLY A 38 9.04 4.17 1.30
N ILE A 39 9.45 3.90 2.54
CA ILE A 39 9.76 4.94 3.53
C ILE A 39 11.20 5.48 3.43
N TYR A 40 12.12 4.77 2.78
CA TYR A 40 13.55 5.13 2.78
C TYR A 40 13.89 6.48 2.13
N PRO A 41 13.18 6.98 1.11
CA PRO A 41 13.47 8.29 0.54
C PRO A 41 13.23 9.46 1.49
N PHE A 42 12.50 9.24 2.59
CA PHE A 42 12.18 10.30 3.54
C PHE A 42 13.30 10.48 4.60
N PRO A 43 13.44 11.69 5.16
CA PRO A 43 14.34 11.91 6.30
C PRO A 43 14.02 10.95 7.46
N GLY A 44 15.03 10.24 7.96
CA GLY A 44 14.83 9.22 9.00
C GLY A 44 14.15 7.93 8.52
N GLY A 45 14.10 7.68 7.21
CA GLY A 45 13.37 6.53 6.64
C GLY A 45 13.77 5.18 7.21
N GLY A 46 15.06 4.95 7.47
CA GLY A 46 15.54 3.72 8.12
C GLY A 46 15.05 3.57 9.56
N GLU A 47 15.02 4.66 10.34
CA GLU A 47 14.48 4.69 11.70
C GLU A 47 12.97 4.42 11.70
N ARG A 48 12.22 5.07 10.81
CA ARG A 48 10.77 4.85 10.64
C ARG A 48 10.44 3.41 10.22
N ALA A 49 11.27 2.79 9.38
CA ALA A 49 11.11 1.38 9.02
C ALA A 49 11.27 0.48 10.27
N TRP A 50 12.20 0.83 11.14
CA TRP A 50 12.43 0.13 12.39
C TRP A 50 11.27 0.33 13.39
N GLU A 51 10.76 1.57 13.53
CA GLU A 51 9.57 1.87 14.32
C GLU A 51 8.35 1.04 13.86
N ALA A 52 8.17 0.89 12.53
CA ALA A 52 7.09 0.07 12.00
C ALA A 52 7.22 -1.42 12.36
N ILE A 53 8.45 -1.97 12.37
CA ILE A 53 8.70 -3.36 12.79
C ILE A 53 8.39 -3.56 14.28
N HIS A 54 8.68 -2.56 15.11
CA HIS A 54 8.45 -2.63 16.55
C HIS A 54 7.03 -2.28 16.99
N GLY A 55 6.15 -1.86 16.07
CA GLY A 55 4.79 -1.42 16.41
C GLY A 55 4.76 -0.05 17.11
N GLU A 56 5.74 0.80 16.87
CA GLU A 56 5.83 2.14 17.45
C GLU A 56 5.21 3.21 16.54
N THR A 57 4.58 2.80 15.43
CA THR A 57 3.90 3.70 14.49
C THR A 57 2.40 3.78 14.76
N LYS A 58 1.74 4.79 14.19
CA LYS A 58 0.28 4.93 14.24
C LYS A 58 -0.46 3.97 13.28
N SER A 59 0.28 3.19 12.48
CA SER A 59 -0.27 2.29 11.45
C SER A 59 -0.02 0.84 11.84
N PRO A 60 -0.92 0.20 12.62
CA PRO A 60 -0.73 -1.16 13.10
C PRO A 60 -0.57 -2.15 11.94
N LEU A 61 0.50 -2.94 11.96
CA LEU A 61 0.82 -3.88 10.88
C LEU A 61 1.70 -5.05 11.33
N CYS A 62 2.92 -4.77 11.82
CA CYS A 62 3.90 -5.79 12.18
C CYS A 62 3.64 -6.42 13.55
N GLU A 63 3.09 -5.66 14.49
CA GLU A 63 2.84 -6.03 15.89
C GLU A 63 1.56 -6.84 16.14
N LEU A 64 0.86 -7.27 15.07
CA LEU A 64 -0.44 -7.97 15.19
C LEU A 64 -0.34 -9.41 15.74
N GLY A 65 0.85 -9.85 16.14
CA GLY A 65 1.06 -11.19 16.69
C GLY A 65 1.18 -12.28 15.64
N TRP A 66 1.81 -11.98 14.50
CA TRP A 66 2.11 -12.94 13.44
C TRP A 66 2.91 -14.14 13.97
N LYS A 67 2.65 -15.35 13.44
CA LYS A 67 3.45 -16.56 13.74
C LYS A 67 4.95 -16.35 13.46
N SER A 68 5.24 -15.69 12.35
CA SER A 68 6.58 -15.25 11.99
C SER A 68 6.50 -13.99 11.15
N LEU A 69 7.47 -13.09 11.32
CA LEU A 69 7.62 -11.88 10.53
C LEU A 69 9.04 -11.82 9.96
N GLY A 70 9.17 -11.86 8.64
CA GLY A 70 10.40 -11.60 7.92
C GLY A 70 10.42 -10.21 7.28
N VAL A 71 11.57 -9.75 6.82
CA VAL A 71 11.73 -8.52 6.04
C VAL A 71 12.14 -8.87 4.62
N LEU A 72 11.40 -8.35 3.63
CA LEU A 72 11.76 -8.44 2.22
C LEU A 72 12.22 -7.07 1.72
N GLU A 73 13.54 -6.88 1.67
CA GLU A 73 14.13 -5.61 1.29
C GLU A 73 14.32 -5.51 -0.22
N LEU A 74 13.44 -4.76 -0.90
CA LEU A 74 13.39 -4.70 -2.36
C LEU A 74 14.65 -4.15 -3.00
N THR A 75 15.36 -3.22 -2.34
CA THR A 75 16.58 -2.62 -2.87
C THR A 75 17.74 -3.60 -2.95
N ALA A 76 17.71 -4.67 -2.15
CA ALA A 76 18.72 -5.72 -2.14
C ALA A 76 18.45 -6.81 -3.19
N LEU A 77 17.16 -7.06 -3.54
CA LEU A 77 16.78 -8.21 -4.37
C LEU A 77 17.46 -8.26 -5.75
N PRO A 78 17.72 -7.16 -6.47
CA PRO A 78 18.42 -7.21 -7.75
C PRO A 78 19.83 -7.82 -7.68
N SER A 79 20.46 -7.79 -6.50
CA SER A 79 21.78 -8.39 -6.25
C SER A 79 21.72 -9.80 -5.63
N ILE A 80 20.53 -10.30 -5.35
CA ILE A 80 20.28 -11.61 -4.73
C ILE A 80 19.64 -12.54 -5.78
N ARG A 81 20.12 -13.79 -5.85
CA ARG A 81 19.53 -14.77 -6.77
C ARG A 81 18.05 -15.02 -6.43
N ARG A 82 17.20 -15.05 -7.43
CA ARG A 82 15.74 -15.21 -7.27
C ARG A 82 15.37 -16.48 -6.48
N GLU A 83 16.09 -17.57 -6.70
CA GLU A 83 15.89 -18.85 -6.00
C GLU A 83 16.14 -18.76 -4.49
N SER A 84 16.77 -17.69 -4.02
CA SER A 84 17.05 -17.48 -2.59
C SER A 84 15.94 -16.78 -1.84
N TRP A 85 15.03 -16.07 -2.53
CA TRP A 85 13.96 -15.30 -1.87
C TRP A 85 12.54 -15.63 -2.35
N ILE A 86 12.37 -16.11 -3.58
CA ILE A 86 11.04 -16.48 -4.11
C ILE A 86 10.36 -17.56 -3.24
N PRO A 87 11.04 -18.64 -2.79
CA PRO A 87 10.39 -19.63 -1.93
C PRO A 87 9.82 -19.03 -0.64
N ALA A 88 10.53 -18.10 -0.01
CA ALA A 88 10.04 -17.44 1.20
C ALA A 88 8.78 -16.59 0.93
N LEU A 89 8.68 -15.99 -0.26
CA LEU A 89 7.49 -15.24 -0.68
C LEU A 89 6.31 -16.18 -0.99
N GLU A 90 6.55 -17.32 -1.62
CA GLU A 90 5.55 -18.33 -1.94
C GLU A 90 5.02 -19.06 -0.69
N GLU A 91 5.85 -19.19 0.36
CA GLU A 91 5.48 -19.79 1.65
C GLU A 91 4.81 -18.81 2.61
N ALA A 92 4.88 -17.51 2.34
CA ALA A 92 4.25 -16.49 3.17
C ALA A 92 2.71 -16.46 2.99
N ASP A 93 2.00 -16.25 4.08
CA ASP A 93 0.54 -16.05 4.06
C ASP A 93 0.18 -14.59 3.76
N ALA A 94 1.04 -13.65 4.19
CA ALA A 94 0.84 -12.22 3.98
C ALA A 94 2.11 -11.51 3.51
N LEU A 95 1.93 -10.50 2.67
CA LEU A 95 2.94 -9.52 2.26
C LEU A 95 2.49 -8.15 2.75
N LEU A 96 3.17 -7.63 3.78
CA LEU A 96 2.86 -6.37 4.44
C LEU A 96 3.68 -5.25 3.78
N VAL A 97 3.04 -4.35 3.06
CA VAL A 97 3.73 -3.31 2.29
C VAL A 97 3.46 -1.94 2.91
N TYR A 98 4.52 -1.38 3.50
CA TYR A 98 4.43 -0.15 4.26
C TYR A 98 4.26 1.11 3.38
N GLY A 99 3.90 2.20 4.04
CA GLY A 99 3.73 3.49 3.42
C GLY A 99 5.03 4.18 3.00
N GLY A 100 4.90 5.42 2.53
CA GLY A 100 6.03 6.24 2.12
C GLY A 100 5.86 6.83 0.72
N ASN A 101 6.88 6.75 -0.12
CA ASN A 101 6.85 7.25 -1.48
C ASN A 101 6.35 6.19 -2.46
N VAL A 102 5.22 6.46 -3.10
CA VAL A 102 4.55 5.53 -4.05
C VAL A 102 5.47 5.19 -5.22
N MET A 103 6.13 6.18 -5.80
CA MET A 103 6.92 5.97 -7.03
C MET A 103 8.23 5.25 -6.76
N TYR A 104 8.87 5.55 -5.63
CA TYR A 104 10.07 4.83 -5.19
C TYR A 104 9.74 3.36 -4.90
N LEU A 105 8.65 3.11 -4.21
CA LEU A 105 8.16 1.76 -3.93
C LEU A 105 7.85 1.00 -5.23
N SER A 106 7.06 1.61 -6.13
CA SER A 106 6.71 1.01 -7.42
C SER A 106 7.94 0.72 -8.28
N TYR A 107 8.91 1.64 -8.31
CA TYR A 107 10.19 1.44 -9.00
C TYR A 107 10.91 0.19 -8.48
N TRP A 108 11.07 0.06 -7.16
CA TRP A 108 11.77 -1.09 -6.59
C TRP A 108 10.97 -2.39 -6.69
N MET A 109 9.64 -2.35 -6.67
CA MET A 109 8.83 -3.53 -6.98
C MET A 109 9.05 -4.02 -8.41
N GLN A 110 9.22 -3.12 -9.37
CA GLN A 110 9.56 -3.47 -10.76
C GLN A 110 11.02 -3.95 -10.88
N GLN A 111 11.99 -3.22 -10.32
CA GLN A 111 13.42 -3.57 -10.42
C GLN A 111 13.76 -4.91 -9.76
N SER A 112 13.08 -5.25 -8.68
CA SER A 112 13.24 -6.56 -7.99
C SER A 112 12.56 -7.70 -8.76
N GLY A 113 11.65 -7.40 -9.68
CA GLY A 113 10.80 -8.37 -10.35
C GLY A 113 9.62 -8.86 -9.49
N LEU A 114 9.39 -8.23 -8.31
CA LEU A 114 8.24 -8.57 -7.46
C LEU A 114 6.93 -8.24 -8.14
N ALA A 115 6.84 -7.09 -8.82
CA ALA A 115 5.62 -6.65 -9.51
C ALA A 115 5.11 -7.70 -10.52
N ASP A 116 6.01 -8.37 -11.23
CA ASP A 116 5.67 -9.41 -12.21
C ASP A 116 5.20 -10.72 -11.55
N LEU A 117 5.63 -10.98 -10.30
CA LEU A 117 5.27 -12.18 -9.55
C LEU A 117 3.91 -12.07 -8.88
N LEU A 118 3.56 -10.87 -8.38
CA LEU A 118 2.35 -10.65 -7.59
C LEU A 118 1.07 -11.25 -8.20
N PRO A 119 0.78 -11.08 -9.50
CA PRO A 119 -0.44 -11.65 -10.09
C PRO A 119 -0.53 -13.18 -10.05
N SER A 120 0.61 -13.88 -9.94
CA SER A 120 0.67 -15.34 -9.85
C SER A 120 0.45 -15.88 -8.43
N LEU A 121 0.66 -15.07 -7.40
CA LEU A 121 0.58 -15.44 -5.98
C LEU A 121 -0.87 -15.35 -5.48
N LYS A 122 -1.71 -16.30 -5.89
CA LYS A 122 -3.17 -16.23 -5.68
C LYS A 122 -3.59 -16.39 -4.23
N ASP A 123 -2.83 -17.12 -3.43
CA ASP A 123 -3.13 -17.41 -2.03
C ASP A 123 -2.53 -16.38 -1.07
N LEU A 124 -1.51 -15.65 -1.51
CA LEU A 124 -0.88 -14.57 -0.74
C LEU A 124 -1.87 -13.41 -0.53
N VAL A 125 -1.95 -12.94 0.71
CA VAL A 125 -2.69 -11.72 1.08
C VAL A 125 -1.72 -10.54 1.04
N TYR A 126 -1.89 -9.66 0.07
CA TYR A 126 -1.18 -8.38 0.03
C TYR A 126 -1.90 -7.37 0.94
N VAL A 127 -1.21 -6.84 1.93
CA VAL A 127 -1.71 -5.81 2.83
C VAL A 127 -0.94 -4.52 2.56
N GLY A 128 -1.58 -3.56 1.91
CA GLY A 128 -0.98 -2.25 1.65
C GLY A 128 -1.35 -1.24 2.73
N VAL A 129 -0.40 -0.36 3.07
CA VAL A 129 -0.63 0.81 3.93
C VAL A 129 -0.25 2.06 3.16
N SER A 130 -1.18 3.03 3.02
CA SER A 130 -0.89 4.32 2.38
C SER A 130 -0.27 4.13 0.99
N ALA A 131 1.00 4.52 0.79
CA ALA A 131 1.73 4.31 -0.47
C ALA A 131 1.76 2.84 -0.91
N GLY A 132 1.78 1.87 0.02
CA GLY A 132 1.67 0.45 -0.29
C GLY A 132 0.34 0.08 -0.93
N SER A 133 -0.73 0.77 -0.57
CA SER A 133 -2.05 0.61 -1.20
C SER A 133 -2.11 1.31 -2.56
N ILE A 134 -1.65 2.56 -2.65
CA ILE A 134 -1.66 3.35 -3.89
C ILE A 134 -0.80 2.67 -4.97
N ALA A 135 0.31 2.02 -4.60
CA ALA A 135 1.20 1.33 -5.54
C ALA A 135 0.48 0.26 -6.38
N MET A 136 -0.59 -0.35 -5.87
CA MET A 136 -1.40 -1.32 -6.62
C MET A 136 -2.25 -0.68 -7.72
N THR A 137 -2.56 0.61 -7.61
CA THR A 137 -3.42 1.35 -8.54
C THR A 137 -2.66 1.83 -9.78
N PRO A 138 -3.35 2.26 -10.84
CA PRO A 138 -2.68 2.82 -12.02
C PRO A 138 -2.20 4.27 -11.83
N TYR A 139 -2.68 5.00 -10.80
CA TYR A 139 -2.43 6.44 -10.65
C TYR A 139 -1.86 6.77 -9.27
N ASN A 140 -0.86 7.66 -9.25
CA ASN A 140 -0.29 8.21 -8.03
C ASN A 140 -0.92 9.58 -7.72
N CYS A 141 -1.73 9.65 -6.68
CA CYS A 141 -2.38 10.90 -6.24
C CYS A 141 -1.42 11.85 -5.49
N ASP A 142 -0.28 11.36 -4.99
CA ASP A 142 0.63 12.08 -4.09
C ASP A 142 1.90 12.61 -4.78
N ALA A 143 1.96 12.67 -6.11
CA ALA A 143 3.18 12.95 -6.84
C ALA A 143 3.89 14.25 -6.41
N GLU A 144 3.14 15.34 -6.21
CA GLU A 144 3.74 16.64 -5.82
C GLU A 144 4.19 16.68 -4.37
N TRP A 145 3.41 16.06 -3.46
CA TRP A 145 3.69 16.02 -2.04
C TRP A 145 4.94 15.21 -1.75
N ASN A 146 5.08 14.05 -2.36
CA ASN A 146 6.23 13.18 -2.22
C ASN A 146 7.56 13.87 -2.60
N LEU A 147 7.56 14.70 -3.65
CA LEU A 147 8.77 15.42 -4.09
C LEU A 147 9.33 16.40 -3.05
N ARG A 148 8.51 16.91 -2.15
CA ARG A 148 8.94 17.90 -1.13
C ARG A 148 9.67 17.27 0.06
N LEU A 149 9.44 15.99 0.32
CA LEU A 149 9.93 15.28 1.49
C LEU A 149 11.07 14.31 1.21
N VAL A 150 11.40 14.09 -0.06
CA VAL A 150 12.40 13.11 -0.48
C VAL A 150 13.82 13.66 -0.34
N LEU A 151 14.73 12.82 0.13
CA LEU A 151 16.15 13.16 0.22
C LEU A 151 16.75 13.36 -1.18
N PRO A 152 17.68 14.33 -1.33
CA PRO A 152 18.43 14.51 -2.57
C PRO A 152 19.12 13.23 -3.03
N GLY A 153 19.01 12.91 -4.31
CA GLY A 153 19.56 11.68 -4.89
C GLY A 153 18.57 10.50 -4.90
N SER A 154 17.38 10.64 -4.29
CA SER A 154 16.31 9.64 -4.31
C SER A 154 15.26 9.92 -5.40
N GLU A 155 15.49 10.91 -6.26
CA GLU A 155 14.53 11.37 -7.27
C GLU A 155 14.30 10.39 -8.43
N ILE A 156 14.98 9.27 -8.39
CA ILE A 156 15.09 8.30 -9.51
C ILE A 156 13.76 7.71 -9.90
N ALA A 157 12.69 7.86 -9.39
CA ALA A 157 11.39 7.31 -9.82
C ALA A 157 10.21 8.24 -9.47
N LEU A 158 10.52 9.50 -9.10
CA LEU A 158 9.54 10.36 -8.43
C LEU A 158 8.69 11.21 -9.37
N ARG A 159 8.96 11.18 -10.68
CA ARG A 159 8.34 12.09 -11.66
C ARG A 159 7.27 11.43 -12.52
N SER A 160 6.58 10.45 -12.00
CA SER A 160 5.49 9.77 -12.70
C SER A 160 4.18 9.92 -11.93
N ASP A 161 3.08 10.03 -12.64
CA ASP A 161 1.72 9.92 -12.13
C ASP A 161 1.18 8.47 -12.20
N ARG A 162 2.03 7.52 -12.64
CA ARG A 162 1.69 6.11 -12.83
C ARG A 162 2.34 5.24 -11.77
N ALA A 163 1.55 4.35 -11.16
CA ALA A 163 2.01 3.28 -10.30
C ALA A 163 1.91 1.91 -11.02
N LEU A 164 1.74 0.79 -10.33
CA LEU A 164 1.84 -0.55 -10.95
C LEU A 164 0.63 -0.92 -11.83
N GLY A 165 -0.57 -0.43 -11.50
CA GLY A 165 -1.78 -0.72 -12.27
C GLY A 165 -2.22 -2.18 -12.18
N LEU A 166 -2.15 -2.78 -11.00
CA LEU A 166 -2.60 -4.15 -10.75
C LEU A 166 -4.09 -4.23 -10.38
N VAL A 167 -4.75 -3.08 -10.22
CA VAL A 167 -6.20 -2.92 -10.06
C VAL A 167 -6.71 -1.84 -11.01
N ASP A 168 -8.02 -1.85 -11.33
CA ASP A 168 -8.64 -0.98 -12.34
C ASP A 168 -9.32 0.27 -11.74
N PHE A 169 -8.89 0.69 -10.55
CA PHE A 169 -9.39 1.89 -9.88
C PHE A 169 -8.23 2.72 -9.32
N ALA A 170 -8.51 3.99 -9.02
CA ALA A 170 -7.60 4.87 -8.32
C ALA A 170 -7.95 4.92 -6.82
N LEU A 171 -6.96 5.21 -5.99
CA LEU A 171 -7.11 5.27 -4.54
C LEU A 171 -6.50 6.54 -4.00
N TRP A 172 -7.28 7.27 -3.18
CA TRP A 172 -6.85 8.38 -2.37
C TRP A 172 -6.98 7.99 -0.90
N VAL A 173 -5.89 8.07 -0.14
CA VAL A 173 -5.80 7.70 1.27
C VAL A 173 -5.72 8.94 2.17
N HIS A 174 -5.83 8.74 3.48
CA HIS A 174 -5.78 9.79 4.50
C HIS A 174 -6.79 10.92 4.28
N LEU A 175 -7.98 10.56 3.78
CA LEU A 175 -9.06 11.51 3.53
C LEU A 175 -9.41 12.25 4.83
N ASP A 176 -9.40 13.60 4.76
CA ASP A 176 -9.74 14.50 5.88
C ASP A 176 -8.96 14.22 7.18
N ASN A 177 -7.76 13.62 7.09
CA ASN A 177 -6.90 13.42 8.24
C ASN A 177 -6.45 14.79 8.81
N PRO A 178 -6.61 15.04 10.13
CA PRO A 178 -6.31 16.33 10.76
C PRO A 178 -4.81 16.63 10.92
N ASP A 179 -3.92 15.66 10.66
CA ASP A 179 -2.48 15.88 10.76
C ASP A 179 -2.04 16.85 9.65
N PRO A 180 -1.32 17.95 9.97
CA PRO A 180 -0.88 18.93 8.98
C PRO A 180 -0.08 18.35 7.80
N ILE A 181 0.53 17.18 7.98
CA ILE A 181 1.23 16.48 6.91
C ILE A 181 0.28 16.05 5.79
N PHE A 182 -1.02 15.87 6.10
CA PHE A 182 -2.08 15.47 5.19
C PHE A 182 -3.08 16.60 4.88
N GLU A 183 -2.72 17.89 5.13
CA GLU A 183 -3.59 19.04 4.88
C GLU A 183 -4.17 19.05 3.45
N ALA A 184 -3.43 18.54 2.48
CA ALA A 184 -3.89 18.42 1.10
C ALA A 184 -4.99 17.35 0.89
N ASN A 185 -5.21 16.43 1.82
CA ASN A 185 -6.09 15.27 1.65
C ASN A 185 -7.56 15.56 2.03
N SER A 186 -8.01 16.79 1.78
CA SER A 186 -9.41 17.17 2.00
C SER A 186 -10.33 16.63 0.89
N MET A 187 -11.59 16.38 1.21
CA MET A 187 -12.63 15.97 0.24
C MET A 187 -12.65 16.86 -1.00
N ALA A 188 -12.52 18.19 -0.84
CA ALA A 188 -12.55 19.14 -1.96
C ALA A 188 -11.36 18.96 -2.93
N ASN A 189 -10.19 18.60 -2.42
CA ASN A 189 -9.01 18.32 -3.25
C ASN A 189 -9.15 16.98 -3.96
N VAL A 190 -9.67 15.96 -3.27
CA VAL A 190 -9.96 14.66 -3.85
C VAL A 190 -10.97 14.78 -4.99
N GLU A 191 -12.06 15.50 -4.81
CA GLU A 191 -13.06 15.75 -5.86
C GLU A 191 -12.46 16.38 -7.12
N ARG A 192 -11.58 17.36 -6.93
CA ARG A 192 -10.88 18.03 -8.04
C ARG A 192 -9.94 17.08 -8.77
N TRP A 193 -9.19 16.26 -8.04
CA TRP A 193 -8.26 15.28 -8.62
C TRP A 193 -9.02 14.16 -9.34
N ALA A 194 -10.03 13.57 -8.70
CA ALA A 194 -10.84 12.48 -9.25
C ALA A 194 -11.56 12.87 -10.55
N ALA A 195 -11.94 14.15 -10.71
CA ALA A 195 -12.54 14.65 -11.95
C ALA A 195 -11.62 14.52 -13.18
N GLY A 196 -10.30 14.44 -12.97
CA GLY A 196 -9.30 14.25 -14.03
C GLY A 196 -8.84 12.81 -14.22
N VAL A 197 -9.31 11.86 -13.41
CA VAL A 197 -8.88 10.47 -13.44
C VAL A 197 -9.86 9.63 -14.25
N PRO A 198 -9.44 8.96 -15.34
CA PRO A 198 -10.32 8.14 -16.17
C PRO A 198 -10.55 6.74 -15.60
N ALA A 199 -10.72 6.63 -14.29
CA ALA A 199 -11.00 5.39 -13.56
C ALA A 199 -11.88 5.67 -12.35
N PRO A 200 -12.66 4.70 -11.85
CA PRO A 200 -13.30 4.82 -10.55
C PRO A 200 -12.27 5.18 -9.48
N THR A 201 -12.58 6.14 -8.61
CA THR A 201 -11.66 6.60 -7.56
C THR A 201 -12.28 6.40 -6.19
N TYR A 202 -11.65 5.59 -5.37
CA TYR A 202 -11.99 5.47 -3.96
C TYR A 202 -11.19 6.52 -3.15
N ALA A 203 -11.88 7.31 -2.36
CA ALA A 203 -11.28 8.15 -1.33
C ALA A 203 -11.61 7.53 0.04
N ILE A 204 -10.61 7.22 0.83
CA ILE A 204 -10.76 6.54 2.10
C ILE A 204 -10.02 7.27 3.22
N ASP A 205 -10.66 7.35 4.38
CA ASP A 205 -10.04 7.83 5.61
C ASP A 205 -9.20 6.75 6.30
N ASP A 206 -8.62 7.05 7.45
CA ASP A 206 -7.73 6.15 8.18
C ASP A 206 -8.44 4.98 8.88
N GLU A 207 -9.78 4.99 8.92
CA GLU A 207 -10.62 3.92 9.46
C GLU A 207 -11.22 3.03 8.36
N THR A 208 -10.71 3.14 7.12
CA THR A 208 -11.27 2.46 5.95
C THR A 208 -10.21 1.66 5.19
N ALA A 209 -10.62 0.50 4.67
CA ALA A 209 -9.84 -0.36 3.79
C ALA A 209 -10.69 -0.86 2.60
N LEU A 210 -10.02 -1.20 1.50
CA LEU A 210 -10.61 -1.93 0.38
C LEU A 210 -10.13 -3.38 0.42
N LYS A 211 -11.07 -4.31 0.53
CA LYS A 211 -10.84 -5.75 0.48
C LYS A 211 -11.17 -6.29 -0.89
N LEU A 212 -10.23 -7.00 -1.50
CA LEU A 212 -10.40 -7.62 -2.81
C LEU A 212 -10.13 -9.11 -2.73
N ALA A 213 -11.10 -9.90 -3.22
CA ALA A 213 -10.97 -11.33 -3.43
C ALA A 213 -11.59 -11.67 -4.78
N GLY A 214 -10.78 -12.01 -5.78
CA GLY A 214 -11.21 -12.08 -7.18
C GLY A 214 -11.48 -10.67 -7.73
N ASP A 215 -12.60 -10.50 -8.45
CA ASP A 215 -12.97 -9.27 -9.16
C ASP A 215 -13.86 -8.33 -8.32
N THR A 216 -14.11 -8.67 -7.05
CA THR A 216 -15.02 -7.89 -6.19
C THR A 216 -14.23 -6.99 -5.26
N VAL A 217 -14.60 -5.71 -5.22
CA VAL A 217 -14.12 -4.72 -4.24
C VAL A 217 -15.18 -4.55 -3.17
N GLU A 218 -14.82 -4.84 -1.93
CA GLU A 218 -15.64 -4.59 -0.74
C GLU A 218 -15.01 -3.47 0.08
N VAL A 219 -15.79 -2.46 0.47
CA VAL A 219 -15.32 -1.40 1.36
C VAL A 219 -15.58 -1.80 2.80
N ILE A 220 -14.52 -1.84 3.60
CA ILE A 220 -14.54 -2.12 5.04
C ILE A 220 -14.28 -0.80 5.76
N SER A 221 -15.22 -0.29 6.54
CA SER A 221 -15.09 1.04 7.14
C SER A 221 -15.81 1.17 8.46
N GLU A 222 -15.14 1.77 9.44
CA GLU A 222 -15.71 2.34 10.66
C GLU A 222 -15.71 3.86 10.65
N GLY A 223 -15.18 4.46 9.57
CA GLY A 223 -15.10 5.89 9.32
C GLY A 223 -15.92 6.35 8.11
N HIS A 224 -15.30 7.13 7.23
CA HIS A 224 -15.97 7.66 6.05
C HIS A 224 -15.13 7.47 4.77
N TRP A 225 -15.83 7.30 3.67
CA TRP A 225 -15.23 7.12 2.36
C TRP A 225 -16.17 7.63 1.25
N LYS A 226 -15.63 7.79 0.05
CA LYS A 226 -16.42 8.15 -1.13
C LYS A 226 -15.91 7.47 -2.39
N LEU A 227 -16.82 6.98 -3.22
CA LEU A 227 -16.51 6.50 -4.56
C LEU A 227 -16.91 7.57 -5.58
N PHE A 228 -15.94 7.96 -6.41
CA PHE A 228 -16.17 8.78 -7.60
C PHE A 228 -16.19 7.87 -8.82
N THR A 229 -17.27 7.91 -9.59
CA THR A 229 -17.37 7.18 -10.86
C THR A 229 -16.55 7.91 -11.92
N ALA A 230 -15.84 7.17 -12.76
CA ALA A 230 -15.10 7.76 -13.87
C ALA A 230 -16.04 8.60 -14.75
N THR A 231 -15.64 9.82 -15.07
CA THR A 231 -16.32 10.60 -16.10
C THR A 231 -16.00 9.97 -17.45
N PRO A 232 -17.00 9.61 -18.29
CA PRO A 232 -16.71 9.12 -19.63
C PRO A 232 -15.83 10.15 -20.36
N ALA A 233 -14.79 9.68 -21.03
CA ALA A 233 -14.02 10.56 -21.90
C ALA A 233 -15.00 11.19 -22.90
N SER A 234 -15.06 12.53 -22.96
CA SER A 234 -15.77 13.22 -24.02
C SER A 234 -15.02 12.96 -25.33
N ASP A 235 -15.70 12.28 -26.26
CA ASP A 235 -15.24 12.04 -27.63
C ASP A 235 -14.86 13.34 -28.36
#